data_e16206f317a4b2410aa318c09eb246fa
#
_entry.id   e16206f317a4b2410aa318c09eb246fa
#
_cell.length_a   1.000
_cell.length_b   1.000
_cell.length_c   1.000
_cell.angle_alpha   90.00
_cell.angle_beta   90.00
_cell.angle_gamma   90.00
#
_symmetry.space_group_name_H-M   'P 1'
#
loop_
_entity.id
_entity.type
_entity.pdbx_description
1 polymer ?
#
loop_
_entity_poly.entity_id
_entity_poly.type
_entity_poly.pdbx_seq_one_letter_code
_entity_poly.pdbx_strand_id
1 'polypeptide(L)'
;MFLCGWGLSGCGLGATSAAARGQQVFQTCVPCHQADGSGNAEIGAPNIAGMNAWYVEEELEKFRAGSRGAHFSDMEGMRMRPMALSLGSDEDVHLVAQYVESLPPVRHAATLPGDAQAGAALFATCSACHGDNGAGNPDLKAPRIAGVDDWYLAAELRKFKSGVRGTNPKDREGRLMRPMARTLADDDAVRNVVAYVETLKP
;
A
#
# COMPACT_ATOMS: atom_id res chain seq x y z
N MET A 1 33.38 61.71 -2.65
CA MET A 1 33.73 60.54 -3.41
C MET A 1 33.14 59.33 -2.64
N PHE A 2 31.89 59.00 -2.91
CA PHE A 2 31.18 57.93 -2.21
C PHE A 2 31.07 56.73 -3.16
N LEU A 3 31.72 55.62 -2.81
CA LEU A 3 31.60 54.33 -3.53
C LEU A 3 30.44 53.56 -2.95
N CYS A 4 29.37 53.42 -3.70
CA CYS A 4 28.23 52.56 -3.39
C CYS A 4 28.60 51.14 -3.79
N GLY A 5 28.85 50.26 -2.80
CA GLY A 5 29.04 48.83 -3.02
C GLY A 5 27.68 48.14 -3.28
N TRP A 6 27.52 47.56 -4.46
CA TRP A 6 26.38 46.69 -4.80
C TRP A 6 26.64 45.31 -4.25
N GLY A 7 25.90 44.95 -3.20
CA GLY A 7 25.83 43.60 -2.71
C GLY A 7 24.92 42.75 -3.62
N LEU A 8 25.51 41.80 -4.32
CA LEU A 8 24.77 40.74 -5.03
C LEU A 8 24.17 39.79 -4.01
N SER A 9 22.88 39.99 -3.67
CA SER A 9 22.11 38.97 -2.95
C SER A 9 21.87 37.80 -3.91
N GLY A 10 22.68 36.77 -3.81
CA GLY A 10 22.46 35.50 -4.50
C GLY A 10 21.12 34.90 -4.05
N CYS A 11 20.11 34.80 -4.92
CA CYS A 11 18.97 33.94 -4.74
C CYS A 11 19.47 32.49 -4.74
N GLY A 12 19.79 31.96 -3.56
CA GLY A 12 19.96 30.54 -3.36
C GLY A 12 18.62 29.87 -3.62
N LEU A 13 18.50 29.13 -4.72
CA LEU A 13 17.44 28.16 -4.92
C LEU A 13 17.59 27.14 -3.78
N GLY A 14 16.82 27.32 -2.70
CA GLY A 14 16.80 26.41 -1.57
C GLY A 14 16.43 25.03 -2.08
N ALA A 15 17.31 24.04 -1.90
CA ALA A 15 17.01 22.66 -2.15
C ALA A 15 15.75 22.28 -1.34
N THR A 16 14.69 21.83 -2.01
CA THR A 16 13.49 21.34 -1.33
C THR A 16 13.89 20.19 -0.42
N SER A 17 13.40 20.19 0.84
CA SER A 17 13.67 19.07 1.74
C SER A 17 13.10 17.76 1.16
N ALA A 18 13.69 16.61 1.55
CA ALA A 18 13.21 15.30 1.15
C ALA A 18 11.70 15.13 1.43
N ALA A 19 11.24 15.57 2.62
CA ALA A 19 9.82 15.55 2.98
C ALA A 19 8.95 16.42 2.04
N ALA A 20 9.40 17.63 1.70
CA ALA A 20 8.68 18.50 0.78
C ALA A 20 8.65 17.91 -0.65
N ARG A 21 9.71 17.24 -1.06
CA ARG A 21 9.74 16.52 -2.35
C ARG A 21 8.78 15.34 -2.35
N GLY A 22 8.78 14.50 -1.29
CA GLY A 22 7.82 13.39 -1.14
C GLY A 22 6.37 13.88 -1.20
N GLN A 23 6.05 14.97 -0.49
CA GLN A 23 4.73 15.60 -0.55
C GLN A 23 4.38 16.10 -1.95
N GLN A 24 5.34 16.68 -2.67
CA GLN A 24 5.13 17.16 -4.05
C GLN A 24 4.83 15.98 -4.99
N VAL A 25 5.59 14.88 -4.89
CA VAL A 25 5.37 13.67 -5.69
C VAL A 25 3.99 13.08 -5.39
N PHE A 26 3.58 13.08 -4.12
CA PHE A 26 2.29 12.56 -3.67
C PHE A 26 1.07 13.27 -4.31
N GLN A 27 1.24 14.51 -4.81
CA GLN A 27 0.15 15.21 -5.51
C GLN A 27 -0.40 14.41 -6.70
N THR A 28 0.41 13.58 -7.33
CA THR A 28 -0.03 12.65 -8.40
C THR A 28 -0.97 11.56 -7.88
N CYS A 29 -0.88 11.20 -6.59
CA CYS A 29 -1.66 10.16 -5.93
C CYS A 29 -3.01 10.68 -5.39
N VAL A 30 -3.06 11.99 -5.06
CA VAL A 30 -4.21 12.66 -4.41
C VAL A 30 -5.55 12.44 -5.13
N PRO A 31 -5.66 12.49 -6.48
CA PRO A 31 -6.95 12.30 -7.15
C PRO A 31 -7.65 10.98 -6.84
N CYS A 32 -6.89 9.96 -6.46
CA CYS A 32 -7.43 8.63 -6.13
C CYS A 32 -7.34 8.33 -4.63
N HIS A 33 -6.19 8.63 -4.01
CA HIS A 33 -5.91 8.25 -2.62
C HIS A 33 -6.24 9.37 -1.61
N GLN A 34 -6.77 10.51 -2.05
CA GLN A 34 -7.06 11.71 -1.25
C GLN A 34 -5.78 12.38 -0.68
N ALA A 35 -5.90 13.62 -0.21
CA ALA A 35 -4.76 14.38 0.29
C ALA A 35 -4.19 13.84 1.61
N ASP A 36 -5.01 13.14 2.38
CA ASP A 36 -4.66 12.48 3.64
C ASP A 36 -4.31 10.99 3.48
N GLY A 37 -4.34 10.46 2.26
CA GLY A 37 -4.09 9.06 1.98
C GLY A 37 -5.25 8.11 2.31
N SER A 38 -6.43 8.63 2.67
CA SER A 38 -7.59 7.83 3.11
C SER A 38 -8.20 6.94 2.02
N GLY A 39 -7.91 7.22 0.74
CA GLY A 39 -8.40 6.42 -0.38
C GLY A 39 -9.82 6.79 -0.83
N ASN A 40 -10.34 6.01 -1.75
CA ASN A 40 -11.70 6.12 -2.29
C ASN A 40 -12.20 4.75 -2.76
N ALA A 41 -13.04 4.12 -1.96
CA ALA A 41 -13.57 2.79 -2.23
C ALA A 41 -14.42 2.73 -3.51
N GLU A 42 -15.11 3.81 -3.88
CA GLU A 42 -15.96 3.85 -5.09
C GLU A 42 -15.17 3.63 -6.38
N ILE A 43 -13.91 4.07 -6.40
CA ILE A 43 -13.02 3.85 -7.53
C ILE A 43 -11.99 2.75 -7.27
N GLY A 44 -12.07 2.04 -6.15
CA GLY A 44 -11.16 0.96 -5.78
C GLY A 44 -9.74 1.43 -5.43
N ALA A 45 -9.61 2.68 -4.93
CA ALA A 45 -8.35 3.21 -4.41
C ALA A 45 -8.29 3.02 -2.90
N PRO A 46 -7.41 2.15 -2.37
CA PRO A 46 -7.36 1.86 -0.94
C PRO A 46 -6.80 3.01 -0.12
N ASN A 47 -7.12 2.99 1.17
CA ASN A 47 -6.41 3.75 2.18
C ASN A 47 -4.94 3.30 2.24
N ILE A 48 -4.03 4.25 2.08
CA ILE A 48 -2.58 4.04 2.14
C ILE A 48 -1.92 4.82 3.28
N ALA A 49 -2.67 5.65 4.01
CA ALA A 49 -2.15 6.51 5.08
C ALA A 49 -1.44 5.69 6.17
N GLY A 50 -0.20 6.07 6.48
CA GLY A 50 0.60 5.40 7.49
C GLY A 50 1.02 3.97 7.13
N MET A 51 0.93 3.55 5.87
CA MET A 51 1.54 2.30 5.43
C MET A 51 3.06 2.37 5.51
N ASN A 52 3.70 1.25 5.86
CA ASN A 52 5.16 1.19 5.96
C ASN A 52 5.82 1.59 4.63
N ALA A 53 6.79 2.49 4.68
CA ALA A 53 7.47 3.00 3.48
C ALA A 53 8.07 1.88 2.63
N TRP A 54 8.75 0.91 3.25
CA TRP A 54 9.33 -0.22 2.53
C TRP A 54 8.30 -1.01 1.72
N TYR A 55 7.07 -1.16 2.24
CA TYR A 55 6.01 -1.88 1.55
C TYR A 55 5.43 -1.08 0.38
N VAL A 56 5.19 0.22 0.60
CA VAL A 56 4.71 1.13 -0.46
C VAL A 56 5.72 1.19 -1.61
N GLU A 57 7.01 1.33 -1.29
CA GLU A 57 8.11 1.34 -2.26
C GLU A 57 8.13 0.04 -3.06
N GLU A 58 8.09 -1.11 -2.39
CA GLU A 58 8.09 -2.42 -3.05
C GLU A 58 6.86 -2.62 -3.95
N GLU A 59 5.67 -2.22 -3.52
CA GLU A 59 4.48 -2.35 -4.35
C GLU A 59 4.50 -1.40 -5.57
N LEU A 60 5.01 -0.17 -5.42
CA LEU A 60 5.22 0.73 -6.55
C LEU A 60 6.22 0.12 -7.57
N GLU A 61 7.31 -0.47 -7.09
CA GLU A 61 8.26 -1.18 -7.95
C GLU A 61 7.62 -2.39 -8.65
N LYS A 62 6.77 -3.16 -7.98
CA LYS A 62 6.03 -4.27 -8.60
C LYS A 62 5.10 -3.78 -9.71
N PHE A 63 4.44 -2.62 -9.55
CA PHE A 63 3.65 -2.00 -10.61
C PHE A 63 4.53 -1.53 -11.77
N ARG A 64 5.67 -0.87 -11.50
CA ARG A 64 6.62 -0.44 -12.53
C ARG A 64 7.16 -1.62 -13.33
N ALA A 65 7.56 -2.69 -12.65
CA ALA A 65 8.08 -3.91 -13.26
C ALA A 65 7.01 -4.76 -13.98
N GLY A 66 5.72 -4.44 -13.82
CA GLY A 66 4.61 -5.23 -14.38
C GLY A 66 4.43 -6.60 -13.72
N SER A 67 5.00 -6.82 -12.54
CA SER A 67 4.72 -8.01 -11.72
C SER A 67 3.39 -7.89 -10.98
N ARG A 68 2.85 -6.67 -10.86
CA ARG A 68 1.51 -6.31 -10.41
C ARG A 68 0.85 -5.39 -11.43
N GLY A 69 -0.48 -5.48 -11.59
CA GLY A 69 -1.25 -4.62 -12.50
C GLY A 69 -1.06 -4.90 -14.00
N ALA A 70 -0.54 -6.08 -14.37
CA ALA A 70 -0.43 -6.51 -15.76
C ALA A 70 -1.48 -7.56 -16.16
N HIS A 71 -2.19 -8.15 -15.20
CA HIS A 71 -3.23 -9.13 -15.47
C HIS A 71 -4.55 -8.44 -15.80
N PHE A 72 -5.24 -8.88 -16.87
CA PHE A 72 -6.47 -8.25 -17.35
C PHE A 72 -7.63 -8.24 -16.34
N SER A 73 -7.62 -9.15 -15.36
CA SER A 73 -8.59 -9.17 -14.26
C SER A 73 -8.18 -8.35 -13.03
N ASP A 74 -7.05 -7.63 -13.08
CA ASP A 74 -6.59 -6.73 -12.01
C ASP A 74 -6.89 -5.28 -12.38
N MET A 75 -8.17 -4.91 -12.39
CA MET A 75 -8.62 -3.59 -12.86
C MET A 75 -8.00 -2.44 -12.04
N GLU A 76 -7.93 -2.59 -10.73
CA GLU A 76 -7.33 -1.59 -9.84
C GLU A 76 -5.81 -1.52 -10.06
N GLY A 77 -5.15 -2.66 -10.17
CA GLY A 77 -3.72 -2.73 -10.47
C GLY A 77 -3.37 -2.18 -11.84
N MET A 78 -4.22 -2.41 -12.85
CA MET A 78 -4.05 -1.83 -14.19
C MET A 78 -4.14 -0.29 -14.16
N ARG A 79 -4.93 0.31 -13.28
CA ARG A 79 -4.97 1.76 -13.05
C ARG A 79 -3.74 2.26 -12.31
N MET A 80 -3.27 1.51 -11.30
CA MET A 80 -2.08 1.89 -10.53
C MET A 80 -0.78 1.81 -11.34
N ARG A 81 -0.67 0.88 -12.27
CA ARG A 81 0.56 0.68 -13.04
C ARG A 81 1.03 1.93 -13.79
N PRO A 82 0.20 2.64 -14.61
CA PRO A 82 0.63 3.89 -15.24
C PRO A 82 0.97 4.98 -14.23
N MET A 83 0.33 5.03 -13.07
CA MET A 83 0.67 5.99 -12.01
C MET A 83 2.07 5.72 -11.45
N ALA A 84 2.40 4.46 -11.15
CA ALA A 84 3.74 4.08 -10.71
C ALA A 84 4.80 4.34 -11.80
N LEU A 85 4.48 4.12 -13.07
CA LEU A 85 5.36 4.42 -14.20
C LEU A 85 5.59 5.92 -14.42
N SER A 86 4.69 6.78 -13.98
CA SER A 86 4.85 8.24 -14.08
C SER A 86 5.82 8.82 -13.05
N LEU A 87 6.23 8.05 -12.04
CA LEU A 87 7.25 8.46 -11.08
C LEU A 87 8.62 8.56 -11.79
N GLY A 88 9.25 9.74 -11.68
CA GLY A 88 10.41 10.10 -12.51
C GLY A 88 11.70 9.34 -12.18
N SER A 89 11.85 8.86 -10.93
CA SER A 89 13.08 8.22 -10.45
C SER A 89 12.79 7.24 -9.31
N ASP A 90 13.76 6.41 -8.98
CA ASP A 90 13.70 5.55 -7.79
C ASP A 90 13.74 6.39 -6.50
N GLU A 91 14.40 7.56 -6.53
CA GLU A 91 14.35 8.51 -5.42
C GLU A 91 12.93 9.05 -5.20
N ASP A 92 12.18 9.39 -6.26
CA ASP A 92 10.79 9.81 -6.13
C ASP A 92 9.90 8.70 -5.56
N VAL A 93 10.14 7.44 -5.91
CA VAL A 93 9.46 6.27 -5.32
C VAL A 93 9.76 6.18 -3.82
N HIS A 94 11.03 6.28 -3.44
CA HIS A 94 11.45 6.26 -2.05
C HIS A 94 10.85 7.41 -1.23
N LEU A 95 10.95 8.64 -1.73
CA LEU A 95 10.46 9.83 -1.04
C LEU A 95 8.93 9.86 -0.88
N VAL A 96 8.18 9.43 -1.90
CA VAL A 96 6.73 9.35 -1.77
C VAL A 96 6.30 8.25 -0.82
N ALA A 97 7.01 7.12 -0.76
CA ALA A 97 6.75 6.06 0.20
C ALA A 97 6.97 6.53 1.65
N GLN A 98 8.06 7.27 1.91
CA GLN A 98 8.29 7.90 3.21
C GLN A 98 7.21 8.92 3.57
N TYR A 99 6.75 9.71 2.60
CA TYR A 99 5.66 10.66 2.83
C TYR A 99 4.37 9.93 3.21
N VAL A 100 4.01 8.86 2.50
CA VAL A 100 2.83 8.02 2.81
C VAL A 100 2.91 7.44 4.23
N GLU A 101 4.06 6.94 4.65
CA GLU A 101 4.27 6.45 6.02
C GLU A 101 4.09 7.55 7.07
N SER A 102 4.46 8.79 6.74
CA SER A 102 4.32 9.93 7.65
C SER A 102 2.89 10.44 7.81
N LEU A 103 1.97 10.05 6.93
CA LEU A 103 0.56 10.43 7.03
C LEU A 103 -0.08 9.79 8.27
N PRO A 104 -0.91 10.53 9.02
CA PRO A 104 -1.65 9.96 10.14
C PRO A 104 -2.50 8.77 9.67
N PRO A 105 -2.42 7.60 10.32
CA PRO A 105 -3.23 6.46 9.94
C PRO A 105 -4.73 6.79 9.97
N VAL A 106 -5.42 6.44 8.90
CA VAL A 106 -6.87 6.52 8.80
C VAL A 106 -7.46 5.13 8.99
N ARG A 107 -8.61 5.02 9.64
CA ARG A 107 -9.35 3.77 9.79
C ARG A 107 -10.78 3.98 9.37
N HIS A 108 -11.24 3.16 8.44
CA HIS A 108 -12.64 3.14 8.02
C HIS A 108 -13.43 2.09 8.81
N ALA A 109 -14.74 2.27 8.84
CA ALA A 109 -15.62 1.21 9.33
C ALA A 109 -15.66 0.05 8.32
N ALA A 110 -15.74 -1.17 8.84
CA ALA A 110 -15.90 -2.36 8.00
C ALA A 110 -17.17 -2.25 7.13
N THR A 111 -17.05 -2.65 5.87
CA THR A 111 -18.10 -2.57 4.86
C THR A 111 -18.61 -3.96 4.42
N LEU A 112 -17.79 -5.01 4.64
CA LEU A 112 -18.12 -6.37 4.25
C LEU A 112 -18.73 -7.16 5.42
N PRO A 113 -19.77 -7.95 5.19
CA PRO A 113 -20.25 -8.89 6.19
C PRO A 113 -19.23 -10.01 6.40
N GLY A 114 -19.01 -10.43 7.65
CA GLY A 114 -18.15 -11.56 8.01
C GLY A 114 -18.28 -11.90 9.48
N ASP A 115 -17.97 -13.17 9.81
CA ASP A 115 -17.94 -13.66 11.18
C ASP A 115 -16.48 -13.61 11.71
N ALA A 116 -16.19 -12.62 12.55
CA ALA A 116 -14.87 -12.47 13.14
C ALA A 116 -14.49 -13.65 14.06
N GLN A 117 -15.46 -14.30 14.70
CA GLN A 117 -15.16 -15.45 15.55
C GLN A 117 -14.69 -16.65 14.70
N ALA A 118 -15.37 -16.93 13.59
CA ALA A 118 -14.93 -17.94 12.63
C ALA A 118 -13.59 -17.53 11.98
N GLY A 119 -13.38 -16.26 11.73
CA GLY A 119 -12.16 -15.67 11.15
C GLY A 119 -10.92 -15.86 12.03
N ALA A 120 -11.08 -15.84 13.37
CA ALA A 120 -9.97 -16.01 14.30
C ALA A 120 -9.19 -17.31 14.10
N ALA A 121 -9.89 -18.42 13.89
CA ALA A 121 -9.25 -19.73 13.64
C ALA A 121 -8.50 -19.74 12.29
N LEU A 122 -9.02 -19.06 11.27
CA LEU A 122 -8.40 -18.94 9.96
C LEU A 122 -7.14 -18.07 10.00
N PHE A 123 -7.14 -17.03 10.84
CA PHE A 123 -6.03 -16.09 10.98
C PHE A 123 -4.76 -16.71 11.57
N ALA A 124 -4.85 -17.82 12.30
CA ALA A 124 -3.69 -18.50 12.88
C ALA A 124 -2.59 -18.82 11.84
N THR A 125 -2.98 -19.11 10.58
CA THR A 125 -2.02 -19.31 9.48
C THR A 125 -1.37 -18.00 9.03
N CYS A 126 -2.06 -16.90 9.15
CA CYS A 126 -1.62 -15.57 8.70
C CYS A 126 -0.69 -14.92 9.73
N SER A 127 -0.97 -15.13 11.02
CA SER A 127 -0.24 -14.51 12.14
C SER A 127 1.25 -14.88 12.16
N ALA A 128 1.62 -16.05 11.64
CA ALA A 128 3.01 -16.49 11.56
C ALA A 128 3.92 -15.51 10.79
N CYS A 129 3.35 -14.79 9.83
CA CYS A 129 4.08 -13.77 9.04
C CYS A 129 3.62 -12.34 9.38
N HIS A 130 2.30 -12.13 9.49
CA HIS A 130 1.72 -10.80 9.69
C HIS A 130 1.66 -10.37 11.16
N GLY A 131 2.09 -11.24 12.10
CA GLY A 131 2.01 -10.99 13.54
C GLY A 131 0.61 -11.22 14.10
N ASP A 132 0.50 -11.53 15.40
CA ASP A 132 -0.78 -11.81 16.06
C ASP A 132 -1.71 -10.60 16.10
N ASN A 133 -1.16 -9.40 16.06
CA ASN A 133 -1.89 -8.13 15.99
C ASN A 133 -2.00 -7.56 14.56
N GLY A 134 -1.53 -8.27 13.55
CA GLY A 134 -1.56 -7.83 12.15
C GLY A 134 -0.64 -6.64 11.83
N ALA A 135 0.35 -6.34 12.68
CA ALA A 135 1.29 -5.23 12.49
C ALA A 135 2.31 -5.47 11.36
N GLY A 136 2.42 -6.72 10.90
CA GLY A 136 3.40 -7.13 9.89
C GLY A 136 4.76 -7.49 10.49
N ASN A 137 5.66 -7.91 9.60
CA ASN A 137 7.04 -8.24 9.93
C ASN A 137 7.95 -7.87 8.74
N PRO A 138 8.73 -6.79 8.82
CA PRO A 138 9.58 -6.35 7.73
C PRO A 138 10.70 -7.34 7.39
N ASP A 139 11.19 -8.13 8.34
CA ASP A 139 12.24 -9.13 8.11
C ASP A 139 11.72 -10.29 7.25
N LEU A 140 10.42 -10.58 7.34
CA LEU A 140 9.72 -11.56 6.51
C LEU A 140 9.10 -10.94 5.25
N LYS A 141 9.24 -9.63 5.05
CA LYS A 141 8.53 -8.89 3.99
C LYS A 141 7.01 -9.08 4.04
N ALA A 142 6.48 -9.26 5.25
CA ALA A 142 5.05 -9.37 5.50
C ALA A 142 4.50 -8.01 5.95
N PRO A 143 3.66 -7.34 5.15
CA PRO A 143 3.17 -6.00 5.48
C PRO A 143 2.19 -6.01 6.65
N ARG A 144 2.01 -4.84 7.25
CA ARG A 144 0.89 -4.58 8.15
C ARG A 144 -0.43 -4.77 7.40
N ILE A 145 -1.35 -5.50 8.01
CA ILE A 145 -2.71 -5.73 7.49
C ILE A 145 -3.79 -5.19 8.42
N ALA A 146 -3.49 -4.97 9.69
CA ALA A 146 -4.42 -4.33 10.63
C ALA A 146 -4.62 -2.85 10.25
N GLY A 147 -5.90 -2.41 10.22
CA GLY A 147 -6.27 -1.05 9.83
C GLY A 147 -6.22 -0.76 8.33
N VAL A 148 -6.10 -1.80 7.51
CA VAL A 148 -6.27 -1.72 6.04
C VAL A 148 -7.73 -2.00 5.71
N ASP A 149 -8.30 -1.30 4.74
CA ASP A 149 -9.71 -1.45 4.35
C ASP A 149 -10.10 -2.91 4.10
N ASP A 150 -11.21 -3.34 4.67
CA ASP A 150 -11.72 -4.71 4.61
C ASP A 150 -12.00 -5.16 3.17
N TRP A 151 -12.62 -4.31 2.36
CA TRP A 151 -12.89 -4.58 0.96
C TRP A 151 -11.60 -4.79 0.15
N TYR A 152 -10.53 -4.01 0.47
CA TYR A 152 -9.25 -4.14 -0.21
C TYR A 152 -8.54 -5.42 0.19
N LEU A 153 -8.49 -5.75 1.50
CA LEU A 153 -7.93 -7.01 1.98
C LEU A 153 -8.63 -8.22 1.31
N ALA A 154 -9.96 -8.21 1.27
CA ALA A 154 -10.73 -9.27 0.62
C ALA A 154 -10.43 -9.35 -0.88
N ALA A 155 -10.34 -8.22 -1.58
CA ALA A 155 -10.00 -8.18 -2.99
C ALA A 155 -8.60 -8.77 -3.25
N GLU A 156 -7.61 -8.38 -2.46
CA GLU A 156 -6.23 -8.87 -2.63
C GLU A 156 -6.11 -10.37 -2.31
N LEU A 157 -6.79 -10.87 -1.27
CA LEU A 157 -6.87 -12.31 -0.99
C LEU A 157 -7.48 -13.09 -2.16
N ARG A 158 -8.56 -12.57 -2.76
CA ARG A 158 -9.19 -13.17 -3.96
C ARG A 158 -8.25 -13.17 -5.16
N LYS A 159 -7.49 -12.09 -5.38
CA LYS A 159 -6.49 -11.99 -6.45
C LYS A 159 -5.36 -13.01 -6.25
N PHE A 160 -4.85 -13.18 -5.05
CA PHE A 160 -3.86 -14.22 -4.75
C PHE A 160 -4.45 -15.63 -4.92
N LYS A 161 -5.65 -15.86 -4.44
CA LYS A 161 -6.34 -17.15 -4.52
C LYS A 161 -6.57 -17.58 -5.98
N SER A 162 -7.03 -16.66 -6.83
CA SER A 162 -7.30 -16.91 -8.25
C SER A 162 -6.03 -16.93 -9.13
N GLY A 163 -4.91 -16.43 -8.63
CA GLY A 163 -3.67 -16.31 -9.39
C GLY A 163 -3.56 -15.04 -10.25
N VAL A 164 -4.48 -14.11 -10.10
CA VAL A 164 -4.36 -12.76 -10.67
C VAL A 164 -3.13 -12.04 -10.12
N ARG A 165 -2.79 -12.34 -8.85
CA ARG A 165 -1.61 -11.86 -8.15
C ARG A 165 -0.76 -13.03 -7.65
N GLY A 166 0.58 -12.85 -7.56
CA GLY A 166 1.49 -13.86 -7.03
C GLY A 166 1.84 -15.01 -8.00
N THR A 167 1.63 -14.84 -9.30
CA THR A 167 2.04 -15.80 -10.35
C THR A 167 3.28 -15.38 -11.10
N ASN A 168 3.60 -14.07 -11.10
CA ASN A 168 4.79 -13.57 -11.77
C ASN A 168 6.05 -14.06 -11.04
N PRO A 169 7.05 -14.63 -11.74
CA PRO A 169 8.31 -15.09 -11.11
C PRO A 169 9.07 -13.98 -10.38
N LYS A 170 8.90 -12.73 -10.77
CA LYS A 170 9.54 -11.56 -10.15
C LYS A 170 8.80 -11.08 -8.87
N ASP A 171 7.56 -11.52 -8.63
CA ASP A 171 6.80 -11.19 -7.41
C ASP A 171 7.06 -12.26 -6.34
N ARG A 172 8.21 -12.15 -5.67
CA ARG A 172 8.65 -13.14 -4.67
C ARG A 172 7.67 -13.26 -3.52
N GLU A 173 7.25 -12.15 -2.94
CA GLU A 173 6.37 -12.08 -1.78
C GLU A 173 4.95 -12.49 -2.14
N GLY A 174 4.45 -12.05 -3.29
CA GLY A 174 3.15 -12.48 -3.81
C GLY A 174 3.07 -13.99 -4.06
N ARG A 175 4.19 -14.60 -4.47
CA ARG A 175 4.28 -16.06 -4.61
C ARG A 175 4.17 -16.80 -3.27
N LEU A 176 4.61 -16.19 -2.17
CA LEU A 176 4.41 -16.72 -0.81
C LEU A 176 2.97 -16.54 -0.36
N MET A 177 2.36 -15.39 -0.65
CA MET A 177 0.97 -15.12 -0.30
C MET A 177 -0.05 -15.98 -1.04
N ARG A 178 0.25 -16.38 -2.27
CA ARG A 178 -0.68 -17.18 -3.09
C ARG A 178 -1.09 -18.52 -2.44
N PRO A 179 -0.18 -19.40 -2.00
CA PRO A 179 -0.56 -20.62 -1.29
C PRO A 179 -1.30 -20.32 0.01
N MET A 180 -0.94 -19.27 0.75
CA MET A 180 -1.62 -18.87 1.98
C MET A 180 -3.08 -18.48 1.71
N ALA A 181 -3.34 -17.62 0.73
CA ALA A 181 -4.70 -17.26 0.35
C ALA A 181 -5.53 -18.47 -0.13
N ARG A 182 -4.91 -19.49 -0.69
CA ARG A 182 -5.59 -20.72 -1.15
C ARG A 182 -5.98 -21.67 -0.04
N THR A 183 -5.50 -21.50 1.19
CA THR A 183 -5.98 -22.24 2.35
C THR A 183 -7.39 -21.83 2.76
N LEU A 184 -7.83 -20.63 2.40
CA LEU A 184 -9.20 -20.17 2.60
C LEU A 184 -10.12 -20.93 1.62
N ALA A 185 -11.06 -21.72 2.14
CA ALA A 185 -11.86 -22.65 1.35
C ALA A 185 -12.71 -21.92 0.27
N ASP A 186 -13.41 -20.89 0.68
CA ASP A 186 -14.40 -20.16 -0.12
C ASP A 186 -14.38 -18.66 0.15
N ASP A 187 -15.35 -17.92 -0.35
CA ASP A 187 -15.45 -16.49 -0.17
C ASP A 187 -15.95 -16.11 1.24
N ASP A 188 -16.70 -16.99 1.91
CA ASP A 188 -17.08 -16.78 3.31
C ASP A 188 -15.83 -16.83 4.21
N ALA A 189 -14.93 -17.79 3.99
CA ALA A 189 -13.64 -17.85 4.70
C ALA A 189 -12.80 -16.59 4.47
N VAL A 190 -12.81 -16.02 3.26
CA VAL A 190 -12.14 -14.74 2.97
C VAL A 190 -12.78 -13.61 3.78
N ARG A 191 -14.10 -13.48 3.77
CA ARG A 191 -14.80 -12.44 4.54
C ARG A 191 -14.59 -12.59 6.04
N ASN A 192 -14.66 -13.82 6.55
CA ASN A 192 -14.51 -14.09 7.97
C ASN A 192 -13.11 -13.74 8.48
N VAL A 193 -12.04 -14.13 7.76
CA VAL A 193 -10.67 -13.78 8.17
C VAL A 193 -10.45 -12.27 8.11
N VAL A 194 -11.00 -11.58 7.12
CA VAL A 194 -10.95 -10.12 7.01
C VAL A 194 -11.71 -9.46 8.16
N ALA A 195 -12.93 -9.93 8.50
CA ALA A 195 -13.68 -9.43 9.64
C ALA A 195 -12.90 -9.59 10.96
N TYR A 196 -12.14 -10.66 11.14
CA TYR A 196 -11.26 -10.81 12.28
C TYR A 196 -10.10 -9.79 12.25
N VAL A 197 -9.45 -9.60 11.10
CA VAL A 197 -8.37 -8.61 10.95
C VAL A 197 -8.84 -7.21 11.32
N GLU A 198 -10.09 -6.85 11.02
CA GLU A 198 -10.70 -5.58 11.40
C GLU A 198 -10.78 -5.38 12.93
N THR A 199 -10.76 -6.45 13.72
CA THR A 199 -10.74 -6.35 15.19
C THR A 199 -9.34 -6.07 15.75
N LEU A 200 -8.29 -6.29 14.95
CA LEU A 200 -6.90 -6.16 15.40
C LEU A 200 -6.51 -4.68 15.55
N LYS A 201 -5.64 -4.45 16.52
CA LYS A 201 -5.02 -3.14 16.78
C LYS A 201 -3.52 -3.30 16.66
N PRO A 202 -2.87 -2.69 15.66
CA PRO A 202 -1.43 -2.75 15.45
C PRO A 202 -0.66 -2.00 16.53
#